data_c9307ffc3b926e70c80f5cecee2f6a2a
#
_entry.id   c9307ffc3b926e70c80f5cecee2f6a2a
#
_cell.length_a   1.000
_cell.length_b   1.000
_cell.length_c   1.000
_cell.angle_alpha   90.00
_cell.angle_beta   90.00
_cell.angle_gamma   90.00
#
_symmetry.space_group_name_H-M   'P 1'
#
loop_
_entity.id
_entity.type
_entity.pdbx_description
1 polymer ?
#
loop_
_entity_poly.entity_id
_entity_poly.type
_entity_poly.pdbx_seq_one_letter_code
_entity_poly.pdbx_strand_id
1 'polypeptide(L)'
;MITFSSVDQVIQDSIHKLKSYNQDLMFENRDMCIDYYTFNNTGKYIDEFFDGSLQTEIPLYPVNMTQRLINRISLVYKDPPIRTVENDRYNELSLMKNVKIKQFERLHNLLGTMAIQVGWDNGMFKYQPIINFEPIFAEDDPLKPVAITYLLSKSTADMYNRSEPDTFMYWDDENHFIFDESGKITPVNEGNVNPYGVLPFVFIQPVNIVDEFWNEGAMDICVANRQVDIAMTMLQHHIRSAGGQWVVEGRIDANEVELGLNKILAVEGGTVNNIANTVNIESIMSGIKFQLQQVAINHHITFDFGISGAKSGIALRMENLELLEAREDEVEKWKFAEKEIYKIEQAVAQVEENIALPDMMQIDYDEVEFPDADMEMKEWEFKFRNGLADKIDYLMAKNPDGFESREDAQAYLAERAASENQLKVQSTVKENGFKLNRDA
;
A
#
# COMPACT_ATOMS: atom_id res chain seq x y z
N MET A 1 -1.93 -24.97 -30.81
CA MET A 1 -3.35 -25.34 -30.76
C MET A 1 -3.50 -26.45 -29.71
N ILE A 2 -3.88 -26.10 -28.51
CA ILE A 2 -4.07 -27.07 -27.39
C ILE A 2 -5.35 -27.82 -27.67
N THR A 3 -5.26 -29.14 -27.90
CA THR A 3 -6.46 -29.98 -28.11
C THR A 3 -7.20 -30.15 -26.79
N PHE A 4 -8.53 -30.33 -26.81
CA PHE A 4 -9.38 -30.45 -25.60
C PHE A 4 -8.87 -31.48 -24.57
N SER A 5 -8.15 -32.53 -25.00
CA SER A 5 -7.53 -33.52 -24.11
C SER A 5 -6.26 -32.99 -23.40
N SER A 6 -5.58 -32.02 -23.96
CA SER A 6 -4.44 -31.38 -23.29
C SER A 6 -4.89 -30.28 -22.32
N VAL A 7 -6.04 -29.67 -22.57
CA VAL A 7 -6.68 -28.72 -21.63
C VAL A 7 -7.06 -29.43 -20.34
N ASP A 8 -7.63 -30.63 -20.40
CA ASP A 8 -7.99 -31.41 -19.21
C ASP A 8 -6.79 -31.70 -18.29
N GLN A 9 -5.63 -32.06 -18.86
CA GLN A 9 -4.42 -32.31 -18.08
C GLN A 9 -3.86 -31.01 -17.47
N VAL A 10 -3.79 -29.96 -18.24
CA VAL A 10 -3.33 -28.64 -17.78
C VAL A 10 -4.23 -28.09 -16.68
N ILE A 11 -5.57 -28.26 -16.81
CA ILE A 11 -6.53 -27.86 -15.79
C ILE A 11 -6.29 -28.62 -14.49
N GLN A 12 -6.12 -29.94 -14.56
CA GLN A 12 -5.87 -30.77 -13.38
C GLN A 12 -4.56 -30.41 -12.70
N ASP A 13 -3.51 -30.18 -13.47
CA ASP A 13 -2.20 -29.75 -12.95
C ASP A 13 -2.29 -28.36 -12.30
N SER A 14 -3.02 -27.43 -12.91
CA SER A 14 -3.24 -26.09 -12.36
C SER A 14 -4.02 -26.11 -11.06
N ILE A 15 -5.10 -26.92 -10.97
CA ILE A 15 -5.84 -27.12 -9.71
C ILE A 15 -4.92 -27.68 -8.62
N HIS A 16 -4.15 -28.69 -8.98
CA HIS A 16 -3.28 -29.33 -8.00
C HIS A 16 -2.25 -28.35 -7.44
N LYS A 17 -1.67 -27.52 -8.29
CA LYS A 17 -0.73 -26.46 -7.90
C LYS A 17 -1.42 -25.39 -7.05
N LEU A 18 -2.57 -24.85 -7.48
CA LEU A 18 -3.33 -23.85 -6.71
C LEU A 18 -3.74 -24.36 -5.32
N LYS A 19 -4.07 -25.65 -5.20
CA LYS A 19 -4.33 -26.25 -3.88
C LYS A 19 -3.07 -26.44 -3.04
N SER A 20 -1.93 -26.73 -3.68
CA SER A 20 -0.64 -26.83 -2.98
C SER A 20 -0.15 -25.49 -2.46
N TYR A 21 -0.59 -24.38 -3.04
CA TYR A 21 -0.27 -23.02 -2.55
C TYR A 21 -0.68 -22.80 -1.10
N ASN A 22 -1.76 -23.41 -0.63
CA ASN A 22 -2.13 -23.34 0.79
C ASN A 22 -1.12 -24.03 1.72
N GLN A 23 -0.19 -24.82 1.16
CA GLN A 23 0.89 -25.50 1.87
C GLN A 23 2.27 -24.91 1.55
N ASP A 24 2.32 -23.94 0.64
CA ASP A 24 3.53 -23.25 0.27
C ASP A 24 3.72 -22.02 1.16
N LEU A 25 4.85 -21.96 1.84
CA LEU A 25 5.20 -20.90 2.77
C LEU A 25 5.14 -19.51 2.11
N MET A 26 5.46 -19.42 0.82
CA MET A 26 5.41 -18.15 0.08
C MET A 26 3.97 -17.60 0.02
N PHE A 27 2.97 -18.44 -0.25
CA PHE A 27 1.58 -17.98 -0.34
C PHE A 27 0.96 -17.70 1.03
N GLU A 28 1.31 -18.47 2.08
CA GLU A 28 0.96 -18.15 3.47
C GLU A 28 1.53 -16.78 3.86
N ASN A 29 2.76 -16.53 3.49
CA ASN A 29 3.42 -15.26 3.74
C ASN A 29 2.76 -14.10 2.98
N ARG A 30 2.28 -14.31 1.75
CA ARG A 30 1.53 -13.29 0.99
C ARG A 30 0.24 -12.91 1.69
N ASP A 31 -0.51 -13.88 2.21
CA ASP A 31 -1.72 -13.64 3.00
C ASP A 31 -1.39 -12.85 4.28
N MET A 32 -0.30 -13.20 4.96
CA MET A 32 0.21 -12.44 6.11
C MET A 32 0.53 -10.99 5.72
N CYS A 33 1.20 -10.76 4.59
CA CYS A 33 1.51 -9.42 4.12
C CYS A 33 0.26 -8.58 3.83
N ILE A 34 -0.78 -9.19 3.25
CA ILE A 34 -2.06 -8.53 3.01
C ILE A 34 -2.73 -8.16 4.34
N ASP A 35 -2.75 -9.09 5.31
CA ASP A 35 -3.30 -8.83 6.64
C ASP A 35 -2.57 -7.66 7.33
N TYR A 36 -1.23 -7.62 7.29
CA TYR A 36 -0.45 -6.52 7.83
C TYR A 36 -0.65 -5.21 7.09
N TYR A 37 -0.74 -5.24 5.75
CA TYR A 37 -0.98 -4.04 4.95
C TYR A 37 -2.37 -3.44 5.19
N THR A 38 -3.40 -4.29 5.27
CA THR A 38 -4.78 -3.87 5.56
C THR A 38 -5.04 -3.65 7.04
N PHE A 39 -4.10 -4.02 7.90
CA PHE A 39 -4.20 -4.02 9.35
C PHE A 39 -5.41 -4.82 9.85
N ASN A 40 -5.63 -5.98 9.25
CA ASN A 40 -6.71 -6.88 9.56
C ASN A 40 -6.17 -8.21 10.10
N ASN A 41 -6.77 -8.74 11.15
CA ASN A 41 -6.41 -10.03 11.76
C ASN A 41 -4.93 -10.20 12.19
N THR A 42 -4.16 -9.13 12.30
CA THR A 42 -2.73 -9.20 12.65
C THR A 42 -2.46 -9.84 14.01
N GLY A 43 -3.42 -9.74 14.94
CA GLY A 43 -3.35 -10.36 16.25
C GLY A 43 -3.16 -11.88 16.21
N LYS A 44 -3.66 -12.58 15.17
CA LYS A 44 -3.51 -14.03 15.04
C LYS A 44 -2.04 -14.46 14.96
N TYR A 45 -1.21 -13.67 14.24
CA TYR A 45 0.22 -13.98 14.06
C TYR A 45 1.06 -13.76 15.34
N ILE A 46 0.60 -12.84 16.19
CA ILE A 46 1.19 -12.65 17.53
C ILE A 46 0.78 -13.82 18.42
N ASP A 47 -0.48 -14.18 18.39
CA ASP A 47 -1.07 -15.24 19.21
C ASP A 47 -0.46 -16.62 18.87
N GLU A 48 -0.27 -16.91 17.60
CA GLU A 48 0.43 -18.12 17.13
C GLU A 48 1.83 -18.24 17.71
N PHE A 49 2.57 -17.13 17.85
CA PHE A 49 3.91 -17.15 18.41
C PHE A 49 3.89 -17.53 19.91
N PHE A 50 2.85 -17.17 20.63
CA PHE A 50 2.71 -17.46 22.06
C PHE A 50 1.86 -18.71 22.34
N ASP A 51 1.56 -19.54 21.34
CA ASP A 51 0.71 -20.74 21.46
C ASP A 51 -0.63 -20.49 22.18
N GLY A 52 -1.20 -19.30 21.99
CA GLY A 52 -2.44 -18.89 22.64
C GLY A 52 -2.32 -18.68 24.16
N SER A 53 -1.15 -18.85 24.74
CA SER A 53 -0.95 -18.82 26.20
C SER A 53 -1.12 -17.43 26.83
N LEU A 54 -0.92 -16.37 26.05
CA LEU A 54 -1.02 -14.98 26.52
C LEU A 54 -2.37 -14.31 26.33
N GLN A 55 -3.29 -14.90 25.55
CA GLN A 55 -4.58 -14.27 25.20
C GLN A 55 -5.43 -13.83 26.38
N THR A 56 -5.35 -14.55 27.50
CA THR A 56 -6.17 -14.26 28.69
C THR A 56 -5.53 -13.22 29.61
N GLU A 57 -4.23 -13.02 29.55
CA GLU A 57 -3.50 -12.21 30.54
C GLU A 57 -3.00 -10.88 29.99
N ILE A 58 -2.66 -10.80 28.67
CA ILE A 58 -2.03 -9.62 28.10
C ILE A 58 -2.69 -9.25 26.79
N PRO A 59 -3.12 -8.00 26.61
CA PRO A 59 -3.61 -7.54 25.33
C PRO A 59 -2.47 -7.54 24.30
N LEU A 60 -2.75 -8.09 23.11
CA LEU A 60 -1.86 -8.04 21.97
C LEU A 60 -1.64 -6.58 21.54
N TYR A 61 -0.43 -6.25 21.11
CA TYR A 61 -0.07 -4.88 20.72
C TYR A 61 0.38 -4.79 19.26
N PRO A 62 -0.55 -4.87 18.30
CA PRO A 62 -0.21 -4.74 16.89
C PRO A 62 0.11 -3.29 16.51
N VAL A 63 1.11 -3.11 15.67
CA VAL A 63 1.55 -1.82 15.14
C VAL A 63 1.40 -1.81 13.61
N ASN A 64 0.74 -0.82 13.05
CA ASN A 64 0.60 -0.69 11.59
C ASN A 64 1.84 -0.01 10.98
N MET A 65 2.89 -0.78 10.74
CA MET A 65 4.11 -0.30 10.11
C MET A 65 4.16 -0.64 8.61
N THR A 66 3.73 -1.83 8.24
CA THR A 66 3.79 -2.33 6.86
C THR A 66 3.14 -1.38 5.88
N GLN A 67 1.90 -0.97 6.11
CA GLN A 67 1.19 -0.04 5.23
C GLN A 67 1.95 1.29 5.04
N ARG A 68 2.52 1.82 6.11
CA ARG A 68 3.25 3.11 6.07
C ARG A 68 4.52 3.00 5.24
N LEU A 69 5.28 1.90 5.39
CA LEU A 69 6.51 1.67 4.64
C LEU A 69 6.21 1.41 3.16
N ILE A 70 5.26 0.51 2.85
CA ILE A 70 4.85 0.24 1.47
C ILE A 70 4.36 1.51 0.77
N ASN A 71 3.52 2.32 1.43
CA ASN A 71 3.09 3.60 0.87
C ASN A 71 4.24 4.59 0.68
N ARG A 72 5.31 4.47 1.47
CA ARG A 72 6.49 5.35 1.38
C ARG A 72 7.39 4.99 0.21
N ILE A 73 7.55 3.70 -0.11
CA ILE A 73 8.36 3.23 -1.25
C ILE A 73 7.59 3.32 -2.58
N SER A 74 6.26 3.32 -2.56
CA SER A 74 5.43 3.39 -3.77
C SER A 74 5.34 4.83 -4.28
N LEU A 75 6.30 5.24 -5.09
CA LEU A 75 6.47 6.63 -5.55
C LEU A 75 6.24 6.83 -7.04
N VAL A 76 6.10 5.77 -7.84
CA VAL A 76 5.91 5.89 -9.30
C VAL A 76 4.60 6.59 -9.61
N TYR A 77 3.53 6.17 -8.95
CA TYR A 77 2.19 6.76 -9.08
C TYR A 77 1.83 7.66 -7.89
N LYS A 78 2.82 8.29 -7.25
CA LYS A 78 2.57 9.34 -6.25
C LYS A 78 1.71 10.43 -6.87
N ASP A 79 2.15 10.92 -8.03
CA ASP A 79 1.40 11.78 -8.92
C ASP A 79 1.00 11.00 -10.18
N PRO A 80 -0.22 11.18 -10.71
CA PRO A 80 -0.66 10.43 -11.88
C PRO A 80 0.16 10.82 -13.12
N PRO A 81 0.64 9.83 -13.93
CA PRO A 81 1.37 10.14 -15.15
C PRO A 81 0.46 10.78 -16.21
N ILE A 82 1.06 11.58 -17.07
CA ILE A 82 0.40 12.18 -18.22
C ILE A 82 0.37 11.15 -19.33
N ARG A 83 -0.83 10.72 -19.74
CA ARG A 83 -1.02 9.80 -20.87
C ARG A 83 -1.64 10.56 -22.03
N THR A 84 -0.92 10.62 -23.14
CA THR A 84 -1.39 11.27 -24.36
C THR A 84 -1.79 10.20 -25.37
N VAL A 85 -3.09 10.16 -25.66
CA VAL A 85 -3.70 9.30 -26.69
C VAL A 85 -4.49 10.20 -27.62
N GLU A 86 -4.29 10.06 -28.92
CA GLU A 86 -5.01 10.85 -29.94
C GLU A 86 -6.47 10.35 -30.10
N ASN A 87 -7.20 10.29 -28.99
CA ASN A 87 -8.62 9.92 -28.93
C ASN A 87 -9.27 10.53 -27.69
N ASP A 88 -10.18 11.48 -27.89
CA ASP A 88 -10.84 12.23 -26.81
C ASP A 88 -11.64 11.32 -25.86
N ARG A 89 -12.17 10.22 -26.36
CA ARG A 89 -12.96 9.28 -25.58
C ARG A 89 -12.13 8.39 -24.64
N TYR A 90 -10.82 8.24 -24.90
CA TYR A 90 -9.95 7.39 -24.08
C TYR A 90 -9.94 7.81 -22.59
N ASN A 91 -9.95 9.10 -22.30
CA ASN A 91 -9.96 9.60 -20.94
C ASN A 91 -11.25 9.21 -20.17
N GLU A 92 -12.40 9.16 -20.87
CA GLU A 92 -13.65 8.70 -20.31
C GLU A 92 -13.64 7.20 -20.03
N LEU A 93 -13.11 6.41 -20.98
CA LEU A 93 -13.00 4.95 -20.85
C LEU A 93 -12.02 4.53 -19.75
N SER A 94 -10.95 5.29 -19.53
CA SER A 94 -9.88 4.99 -18.57
C SER A 94 -9.97 5.75 -17.24
N LEU A 95 -11.13 6.31 -16.91
CA LEU A 95 -11.35 7.18 -15.73
C LEU A 95 -10.81 6.59 -14.42
N MET A 96 -10.95 5.29 -14.21
CA MET A 96 -10.52 4.62 -13.00
C MET A 96 -9.05 4.20 -13.00
N LYS A 97 -8.35 4.35 -14.12
CA LYS A 97 -6.98 3.82 -14.32
C LYS A 97 -6.00 4.34 -13.28
N ASN A 98 -5.93 5.67 -13.07
CA ASN A 98 -5.00 6.28 -12.13
C ASN A 98 -5.14 5.74 -10.71
N VAL A 99 -6.38 5.64 -10.23
CA VAL A 99 -6.65 5.13 -8.86
C VAL A 99 -6.26 3.67 -8.73
N LYS A 100 -6.57 2.85 -9.76
CA LYS A 100 -6.32 1.42 -9.74
C LYS A 100 -4.84 1.09 -9.88
N ILE A 101 -4.13 1.72 -10.82
CA ILE A 101 -2.70 1.47 -11.03
C ILE A 101 -1.89 1.90 -9.79
N LYS A 102 -2.22 3.02 -9.17
CA LYS A 102 -1.61 3.42 -7.87
C LYS A 102 -1.79 2.36 -6.77
N GLN A 103 -2.96 1.73 -6.72
CA GLN A 103 -3.21 0.61 -5.80
C GLN A 103 -2.37 -0.61 -6.18
N PHE A 104 -2.22 -0.90 -7.48
CA PHE A 104 -1.45 -2.05 -7.98
C PHE A 104 0.05 -1.88 -7.75
N GLU A 105 0.60 -0.66 -7.88
CA GLU A 105 1.98 -0.37 -7.49
C GLU A 105 2.24 -0.78 -6.02
N ARG A 106 1.35 -0.39 -5.12
CA ARG A 106 1.46 -0.74 -3.69
C ARG A 106 1.35 -2.25 -3.45
N LEU A 107 0.43 -2.92 -4.14
CA LEU A 107 0.28 -4.36 -4.05
C LEU A 107 1.50 -5.09 -4.65
N HIS A 108 2.05 -4.59 -5.76
CA HIS A 108 3.27 -5.12 -6.35
C HIS A 108 4.46 -4.98 -5.40
N ASN A 109 4.67 -3.80 -4.82
CA ASN A 109 5.75 -3.58 -3.86
C ASN A 109 5.59 -4.46 -2.61
N LEU A 110 4.36 -4.72 -2.18
CA LEU A 110 4.07 -5.59 -1.04
C LEU A 110 4.32 -7.07 -1.33
N LEU A 111 3.82 -7.55 -2.49
CA LEU A 111 3.68 -8.98 -2.79
C LEU A 111 4.66 -9.49 -3.84
N GLY A 112 5.38 -8.61 -4.53
CA GLY A 112 6.23 -8.96 -5.65
C GLY A 112 5.42 -9.25 -6.91
N THR A 113 5.51 -10.46 -7.45
CA THR A 113 4.82 -10.85 -8.68
C THR A 113 3.31 -10.80 -8.55
N MET A 114 2.64 -10.14 -9.48
CA MET A 114 1.19 -10.09 -9.59
C MET A 114 0.75 -9.95 -11.05
N ALA A 115 -0.53 -10.19 -11.32
CA ALA A 115 -1.13 -9.93 -12.62
C ALA A 115 -2.20 -8.83 -12.51
N ILE A 116 -2.31 -8.02 -13.57
CA ILE A 116 -3.35 -7.02 -13.74
C ILE A 116 -4.27 -7.50 -14.86
N GLN A 117 -5.52 -7.80 -14.54
CA GLN A 117 -6.55 -8.09 -15.52
C GLN A 117 -7.15 -6.79 -16.04
N VAL A 118 -7.24 -6.67 -17.36
CA VAL A 118 -7.97 -5.60 -18.04
C VAL A 118 -9.22 -6.19 -18.67
N GLY A 119 -10.36 -5.65 -18.32
CA GLY A 119 -11.66 -6.07 -18.83
C GLY A 119 -12.58 -4.87 -19.07
N TRP A 120 -13.87 -5.14 -19.15
CA TRP A 120 -14.89 -4.14 -19.39
C TRP A 120 -16.01 -4.20 -18.35
N ASP A 121 -16.49 -3.05 -17.90
CA ASP A 121 -17.63 -2.96 -17.01
C ASP A 121 -18.28 -1.59 -17.10
N ASN A 122 -19.62 -1.55 -17.25
CA ASN A 122 -20.41 -0.31 -17.23
C ASN A 122 -19.93 0.79 -18.21
N GLY A 123 -19.47 0.42 -19.40
CA GLY A 123 -19.03 1.38 -20.42
C GLY A 123 -17.61 1.92 -20.21
N MET A 124 -16.81 1.29 -19.36
CA MET A 124 -15.42 1.70 -19.03
C MET A 124 -14.51 0.49 -18.90
N PHE A 125 -13.20 0.74 -19.01
CA PHE A 125 -12.19 -0.28 -18.67
C PHE A 125 -12.24 -0.62 -17.19
N LYS A 126 -12.20 -1.92 -16.91
CA LYS A 126 -12.13 -2.51 -15.58
C LYS A 126 -10.74 -3.06 -15.34
N TYR A 127 -10.12 -2.66 -14.24
CA TYR A 127 -8.79 -3.12 -13.84
C TYR A 127 -8.89 -3.88 -12.52
N GLN A 128 -8.38 -5.12 -12.49
CA GLN A 128 -8.42 -5.98 -11.31
C GLN A 128 -7.03 -6.57 -11.02
N PRO A 129 -6.56 -6.55 -9.76
CA PRO A 129 -5.35 -7.26 -9.38
C PRO A 129 -5.67 -8.74 -9.20
N ILE A 130 -4.88 -9.60 -9.79
CA ILE A 130 -4.90 -11.05 -9.55
C ILE A 130 -3.59 -11.39 -8.85
N ILE A 131 -3.69 -11.74 -7.58
CA ILE A 131 -2.52 -11.92 -6.71
C ILE A 131 -2.15 -13.39 -6.51
N ASN A 132 -3.14 -14.29 -6.49
CA ASN A 132 -2.92 -15.72 -6.36
C ASN A 132 -3.45 -16.40 -7.63
N PHE A 133 -2.54 -16.87 -8.47
CA PHE A 133 -2.84 -17.48 -9.75
C PHE A 133 -1.76 -18.51 -10.12
N GLU A 134 -2.07 -19.40 -11.03
CA GLU A 134 -1.11 -20.31 -11.65
C GLU A 134 -0.90 -19.87 -13.11
N PRO A 135 0.31 -19.43 -13.48
CA PRO A 135 0.66 -19.14 -14.87
C PRO A 135 1.00 -20.42 -15.62
N ILE A 136 0.66 -20.46 -16.91
CA ILE A 136 1.11 -21.48 -17.84
C ILE A 136 2.05 -20.81 -18.82
N PHE A 137 3.27 -21.31 -18.92
CA PHE A 137 4.34 -20.66 -19.69
C PHE A 137 4.41 -21.17 -21.11
N ALA A 138 4.99 -20.35 -21.98
CA ALA A 138 5.33 -20.76 -23.34
C ALA A 138 6.40 -21.88 -23.33
N GLU A 139 6.38 -22.76 -24.34
CA GLU A 139 7.34 -23.88 -24.42
C GLU A 139 8.79 -23.40 -24.63
N ASP A 140 8.96 -22.24 -25.26
CA ASP A 140 10.25 -21.63 -25.60
C ASP A 140 10.72 -20.57 -24.60
N ASP A 141 9.84 -20.14 -23.68
CA ASP A 141 10.16 -19.10 -22.70
C ASP A 141 9.50 -19.39 -21.34
N PRO A 142 10.24 -19.88 -20.35
CA PRO A 142 9.70 -20.26 -19.04
C PRO A 142 9.27 -19.08 -18.17
N LEU A 143 9.53 -17.83 -18.59
CA LEU A 143 9.12 -16.62 -17.87
C LEU A 143 7.95 -15.89 -18.56
N LYS A 144 7.53 -16.35 -19.74
CA LYS A 144 6.43 -15.75 -20.50
C LYS A 144 5.13 -16.53 -20.32
N PRO A 145 4.19 -16.06 -19.49
CA PRO A 145 2.87 -16.68 -19.38
C PRO A 145 2.08 -16.54 -20.66
N VAL A 146 1.46 -17.67 -21.09
CA VAL A 146 0.55 -17.72 -22.24
C VAL A 146 -0.88 -18.02 -21.80
N ALA A 147 -1.07 -18.51 -20.58
CA ALA A 147 -2.37 -18.70 -19.98
C ALA A 147 -2.28 -18.48 -18.45
N ILE A 148 -3.43 -18.32 -17.83
CA ILE A 148 -3.56 -18.09 -16.40
C ILE A 148 -4.77 -18.84 -15.84
N THR A 149 -4.59 -19.42 -14.67
CA THR A 149 -5.68 -19.99 -13.86
C THR A 149 -5.69 -19.35 -12.47
N TYR A 150 -6.85 -18.96 -11.98
CA TYR A 150 -6.99 -18.39 -10.64
C TYR A 150 -8.31 -18.77 -9.98
N LEU A 151 -8.34 -18.71 -8.65
CA LEU A 151 -9.53 -19.01 -7.87
C LEU A 151 -10.55 -17.86 -8.02
N LEU A 152 -11.76 -18.19 -8.48
CA LEU A 152 -12.86 -17.23 -8.65
C LEU A 152 -13.68 -17.11 -7.37
N SER A 153 -14.07 -18.24 -6.77
CA SER A 153 -14.77 -18.26 -5.49
C SER A 153 -14.33 -19.44 -4.63
N LYS A 154 -14.12 -19.18 -3.33
CA LYS A 154 -13.91 -20.24 -2.34
C LYS A 154 -15.24 -20.89 -2.01
N SER A 155 -15.22 -22.22 -1.76
CA SER A 155 -16.38 -22.92 -1.24
C SER A 155 -16.80 -22.26 0.08
N THR A 156 -18.02 -21.73 0.12
CA THR A 156 -18.64 -21.30 1.37
C THR A 156 -19.33 -22.51 1.97
N ALA A 157 -18.82 -22.99 3.12
CA ALA A 157 -19.59 -23.93 3.94
C ALA A 157 -20.83 -23.16 4.44
N ASP A 158 -21.94 -23.32 3.74
CA ASP A 158 -23.21 -22.73 4.16
C ASP A 158 -23.65 -23.42 5.47
N MET A 159 -24.39 -22.66 6.31
CA MET A 159 -24.95 -23.09 7.59
C MET A 159 -25.81 -24.38 7.49
N TYR A 160 -26.10 -24.84 6.27
CA TYR A 160 -26.89 -26.04 5.93
C TYR A 160 -26.10 -27.20 5.30
N ASN A 161 -24.77 -27.25 5.47
CA ASN A 161 -23.92 -28.35 4.98
C ASN A 161 -23.90 -28.57 3.44
N ARG A 162 -24.14 -27.57 2.65
CA ARG A 162 -23.86 -27.59 1.22
C ARG A 162 -22.54 -26.86 0.99
N SER A 163 -21.45 -27.61 0.90
CA SER A 163 -20.21 -27.07 0.37
C SER A 163 -20.34 -26.97 -1.15
N GLU A 164 -20.46 -25.77 -1.67
CA GLU A 164 -20.23 -25.58 -3.10
C GLU A 164 -18.72 -25.76 -3.37
N PRO A 165 -18.35 -26.47 -4.43
CA PRO A 165 -16.94 -26.67 -4.75
C PRO A 165 -16.27 -25.36 -5.11
N ASP A 166 -14.97 -25.26 -4.86
CA ASP A 166 -14.16 -24.15 -5.34
C ASP A 166 -14.28 -24.04 -6.86
N THR A 167 -14.44 -22.81 -7.35
CA THR A 167 -14.51 -22.53 -8.78
C THR A 167 -13.32 -21.71 -9.22
N PHE A 168 -12.77 -22.06 -10.37
CA PHE A 168 -11.57 -21.48 -10.95
C PHE A 168 -11.89 -20.86 -12.30
N MET A 169 -11.15 -19.85 -12.66
CA MET A 169 -11.21 -19.19 -13.96
C MET A 169 -9.96 -19.51 -14.76
N TYR A 170 -10.14 -19.88 -16.03
CA TYR A 170 -9.07 -20.07 -17.00
C TYR A 170 -9.14 -19.03 -18.11
N TRP A 171 -8.00 -18.51 -18.52
CA TRP A 171 -7.82 -17.63 -19.67
C TRP A 171 -6.56 -17.98 -20.45
N ASP A 172 -6.69 -18.01 -21.77
CA ASP A 172 -5.61 -17.88 -22.72
C ASP A 172 -6.00 -16.86 -23.82
N ASP A 173 -5.28 -16.80 -24.93
CA ASP A 173 -5.60 -15.89 -26.05
C ASP A 173 -6.84 -16.33 -26.85
N GLU A 174 -7.20 -17.61 -26.84
CA GLU A 174 -8.34 -18.18 -27.57
C GLU A 174 -9.53 -18.50 -26.65
N ASN A 175 -9.29 -18.92 -25.39
CA ASN A 175 -10.28 -19.52 -24.54
C ASN A 175 -10.51 -18.77 -23.23
N HIS A 176 -11.76 -18.84 -22.74
CA HIS A 176 -12.18 -18.30 -21.47
C HIS A 176 -13.32 -19.11 -20.88
N PHE A 177 -13.10 -19.76 -19.74
CA PHE A 177 -14.12 -20.58 -19.08
C PHE A 177 -13.91 -20.71 -17.56
N ILE A 178 -15.00 -21.07 -16.87
CA ILE A 178 -15.00 -21.43 -15.46
C ILE A 178 -14.99 -22.94 -15.34
N PHE A 179 -14.30 -23.47 -14.33
CA PHE A 179 -14.32 -24.89 -14.03
C PHE A 179 -14.28 -25.14 -12.51
N ASP A 180 -14.75 -26.30 -12.07
CA ASP A 180 -14.74 -26.71 -10.67
C ASP A 180 -13.58 -27.68 -10.35
N GLU A 181 -13.46 -28.06 -9.09
CA GLU A 181 -12.45 -29.00 -8.61
C GLU A 181 -12.49 -30.39 -9.29
N SER A 182 -13.63 -30.79 -9.85
CA SER A 182 -13.78 -32.03 -10.60
C SER A 182 -13.33 -31.91 -12.06
N GLY A 183 -12.93 -30.72 -12.50
CA GLY A 183 -12.59 -30.42 -13.89
C GLY A 183 -13.81 -30.17 -14.78
N LYS A 184 -15.02 -30.07 -14.20
CA LYS A 184 -16.22 -29.76 -14.96
C LYS A 184 -16.23 -28.33 -15.41
N ILE A 185 -16.27 -28.11 -16.71
CA ILE A 185 -16.31 -26.78 -17.32
C ILE A 185 -17.74 -26.23 -17.27
N THR A 186 -17.84 -24.99 -16.80
CA THR A 186 -19.03 -24.13 -16.89
C THR A 186 -18.75 -23.05 -17.91
N PRO A 187 -19.43 -23.04 -19.07
CA PRO A 187 -19.17 -22.06 -20.11
C PRO A 187 -19.54 -20.65 -19.64
N VAL A 188 -18.68 -19.68 -19.94
CA VAL A 188 -18.94 -18.25 -19.70
C VAL A 188 -19.70 -17.63 -20.87
N ASN A 189 -19.44 -18.14 -22.09
CA ASN A 189 -20.08 -17.73 -23.33
C ASN A 189 -20.23 -18.93 -24.29
N GLU A 190 -20.87 -18.73 -25.45
CA GLU A 190 -20.94 -19.77 -26.48
C GLU A 190 -19.54 -20.13 -26.97
N GLY A 191 -19.15 -21.39 -26.76
CA GLY A 191 -17.85 -21.93 -27.22
C GLY A 191 -16.67 -21.67 -26.30
N ASN A 192 -16.85 -21.06 -25.12
CA ASN A 192 -15.76 -20.72 -24.19
C ASN A 192 -14.64 -19.87 -24.84
N VAL A 193 -15.00 -19.00 -25.75
CA VAL A 193 -14.05 -18.18 -26.54
C VAL A 193 -13.67 -16.93 -25.76
N ASN A 194 -12.38 -16.62 -25.76
CA ASN A 194 -11.90 -15.31 -25.32
C ASN A 194 -12.30 -14.25 -26.37
N PRO A 195 -13.16 -13.28 -26.01
CA PRO A 195 -13.68 -12.33 -27.00
C PRO A 195 -12.63 -11.34 -27.51
N TYR A 196 -11.53 -11.17 -26.78
CA TYR A 196 -10.52 -10.15 -27.06
C TYR A 196 -9.41 -10.62 -28.00
N GLY A 197 -9.22 -11.93 -28.17
CA GLY A 197 -8.16 -12.51 -29.01
C GLY A 197 -6.73 -12.23 -28.52
N VAL A 198 -6.60 -11.77 -27.27
CA VAL A 198 -5.35 -11.57 -26.54
C VAL A 198 -5.54 -12.01 -25.11
N LEU A 199 -4.48 -12.45 -24.46
CA LEU A 199 -4.54 -12.74 -23.01
C LEU A 199 -4.76 -11.41 -22.25
N PRO A 200 -5.90 -11.17 -21.56
CA PRO A 200 -6.23 -9.86 -20.98
C PRO A 200 -5.55 -9.62 -19.65
N PHE A 201 -4.27 -10.02 -19.52
CA PHE A 201 -3.47 -9.90 -18.29
C PHE A 201 -2.09 -9.35 -18.58
N VAL A 202 -1.66 -8.43 -17.73
CA VAL A 202 -0.27 -7.96 -17.70
C VAL A 202 0.36 -8.44 -16.40
N PHE A 203 1.49 -9.15 -16.52
CA PHE A 203 2.22 -9.68 -15.38
C PHE A 203 3.29 -8.67 -14.96
N ILE A 204 3.23 -8.26 -13.69
CA ILE A 204 4.19 -7.33 -13.10
C ILE A 204 5.14 -8.12 -12.21
N GLN A 205 6.42 -7.96 -12.49
CA GLN A 205 7.51 -8.63 -11.77
C GLN A 205 8.53 -7.59 -11.30
N PRO A 206 9.28 -7.83 -10.21
CA PRO A 206 10.41 -6.99 -9.84
C PRO A 206 11.48 -6.94 -10.94
N VAL A 207 12.23 -5.85 -10.99
CA VAL A 207 13.26 -5.62 -12.04
C VAL A 207 14.40 -6.66 -11.99
N ASN A 208 14.69 -7.17 -10.80
CA ASN A 208 15.86 -8.03 -10.54
C ASN A 208 15.57 -9.53 -10.65
N ILE A 209 14.52 -9.94 -11.36
CA ILE A 209 14.26 -11.37 -11.63
C ILE A 209 15.30 -11.90 -12.61
N VAL A 210 15.90 -13.04 -12.26
CA VAL A 210 16.92 -13.71 -13.09
C VAL A 210 16.35 -14.93 -13.79
N ASP A 211 15.74 -15.86 -13.05
CA ASP A 211 15.30 -17.16 -13.56
C ASP A 211 14.01 -17.69 -12.88
N GLU A 212 13.45 -16.95 -11.93
CA GLU A 212 12.22 -17.31 -11.23
C GLU A 212 11.08 -16.36 -11.56
N PHE A 213 9.89 -16.90 -11.83
CA PHE A 213 8.71 -16.09 -12.11
C PHE A 213 8.16 -15.42 -10.86
N TRP A 214 8.15 -16.13 -9.73
CA TRP A 214 7.60 -15.63 -8.47
C TRP A 214 8.64 -14.90 -7.63
N ASN A 215 8.24 -13.79 -7.04
CA ASN A 215 9.04 -13.03 -6.10
C ASN A 215 8.18 -12.59 -4.91
N GLU A 216 8.80 -12.54 -3.73
CA GLU A 216 8.13 -12.29 -2.45
C GLU A 216 7.87 -10.80 -2.15
N GLY A 217 8.33 -9.87 -2.98
CA GLY A 217 8.19 -8.43 -2.74
C GLY A 217 8.84 -7.98 -1.43
N ALA A 218 8.15 -7.12 -0.68
CA ALA A 218 8.63 -6.58 0.59
C ALA A 218 8.27 -7.47 1.79
N MET A 219 8.50 -8.78 1.68
CA MET A 219 8.26 -9.76 2.75
C MET A 219 9.01 -9.42 4.03
N ASP A 220 10.25 -8.91 3.92
CA ASP A 220 11.08 -8.50 5.05
C ASP A 220 10.41 -7.41 5.91
N ILE A 221 9.67 -6.48 5.30
CA ILE A 221 8.86 -5.47 6.02
C ILE A 221 7.77 -6.17 6.87
N CYS A 222 7.09 -7.16 6.30
CA CYS A 222 6.00 -7.86 7.00
C CYS A 222 6.54 -8.71 8.15
N VAL A 223 7.63 -9.43 7.92
CA VAL A 223 8.32 -10.22 8.95
C VAL A 223 8.83 -9.33 10.08
N ALA A 224 9.43 -8.19 9.74
CA ALA A 224 9.91 -7.24 10.76
C ALA A 224 8.74 -6.64 11.55
N ASN A 225 7.62 -6.33 10.89
CA ASN A 225 6.42 -5.85 11.59
C ASN A 225 5.92 -6.89 12.60
N ARG A 226 5.84 -8.17 12.20
CA ARG A 226 5.47 -9.27 13.11
C ARG A 226 6.43 -9.35 14.31
N GLN A 227 7.72 -9.25 14.07
CA GLN A 227 8.72 -9.27 15.15
C GLN A 227 8.58 -8.08 16.10
N VAL A 228 8.30 -6.89 15.57
CA VAL A 228 8.05 -5.69 16.38
C VAL A 228 6.78 -5.87 17.24
N ASP A 229 5.72 -6.41 16.67
CA ASP A 229 4.46 -6.66 17.39
C ASP A 229 4.67 -7.64 18.55
N ILE A 230 5.42 -8.73 18.32
CA ILE A 230 5.81 -9.68 19.35
C ILE A 230 6.62 -8.98 20.46
N ALA A 231 7.66 -8.23 20.06
CA ALA A 231 8.51 -7.53 21.01
C ALA A 231 7.75 -6.47 21.82
N MET A 232 6.82 -5.74 21.20
CA MET A 232 5.96 -4.77 21.88
C MET A 232 4.99 -5.45 22.84
N THR A 233 4.44 -6.61 22.49
CA THR A 233 3.59 -7.42 23.37
C THR A 233 4.39 -7.92 24.58
N MET A 234 5.61 -8.43 24.37
CA MET A 234 6.53 -8.83 25.45
C MET A 234 6.90 -7.64 26.34
N LEU A 235 7.18 -6.47 25.75
CA LEU A 235 7.48 -5.25 26.49
C LEU A 235 6.32 -4.86 27.43
N GLN A 236 5.08 -4.92 26.94
CA GLN A 236 3.88 -4.67 27.77
C GLN A 236 3.79 -5.67 28.91
N HIS A 237 4.12 -6.94 28.67
CA HIS A 237 4.19 -7.96 29.71
C HIS A 237 5.24 -7.59 30.78
N HIS A 238 6.43 -7.21 30.37
CA HIS A 238 7.47 -6.81 31.30
C HIS A 238 7.12 -5.56 32.10
N ILE A 239 6.48 -4.57 31.49
CA ILE A 239 5.99 -3.37 32.18
C ILE A 239 4.96 -3.73 33.26
N ARG A 240 4.02 -4.63 32.94
CA ARG A 240 3.02 -5.08 33.93
C ARG A 240 3.63 -5.90 35.07
N SER A 241 4.63 -6.73 34.78
CA SER A 241 5.34 -7.55 35.76
C SER A 241 6.48 -6.82 36.45
N ALA A 242 6.74 -5.55 36.13
CA ALA A 242 7.82 -4.76 36.74
C ALA A 242 7.63 -4.55 38.27
N GLY A 243 6.42 -4.67 38.79
CA GLY A 243 6.12 -4.68 40.22
C GLY A 243 6.66 -5.91 40.97
N GLY A 244 7.22 -6.87 40.22
CA GLY A 244 7.70 -8.14 40.77
C GLY A 244 6.60 -9.15 41.06
N GLN A 245 6.99 -10.40 41.21
CA GLN A 245 6.12 -11.49 41.63
C GLN A 245 6.32 -11.71 43.15
N TRP A 246 5.23 -11.71 43.86
CA TRP A 246 5.28 -12.05 45.27
C TRP A 246 5.29 -13.58 45.43
N VAL A 247 6.39 -14.11 45.94
CA VAL A 247 6.53 -15.52 46.27
C VAL A 247 6.38 -15.67 47.78
N VAL A 248 5.42 -16.46 48.16
CA VAL A 248 5.14 -16.73 49.56
C VAL A 248 5.51 -18.16 49.86
N GLU A 249 6.47 -18.35 50.75
CA GLU A 249 6.87 -19.66 51.27
C GLU A 249 6.21 -19.86 52.65
N GLY A 250 5.33 -20.86 52.78
CA GLY A 250 4.64 -21.16 54.03
C GLY A 250 3.28 -21.84 53.80
N ARG A 251 2.61 -22.21 54.91
CA ARG A 251 1.22 -22.69 54.85
C ARG A 251 0.29 -21.49 54.74
N ILE A 252 -0.30 -21.30 53.57
CA ILE A 252 -1.28 -20.25 53.31
C ILE A 252 -2.57 -20.93 52.91
N ASP A 253 -3.69 -20.46 53.47
CA ASP A 253 -4.99 -20.82 52.96
C ASP A 253 -5.23 -20.00 51.70
N ALA A 254 -5.32 -20.67 50.53
CA ALA A 254 -5.40 -20.04 49.20
C ALA A 254 -6.62 -19.10 49.06
N ASN A 255 -7.59 -19.22 49.93
CA ASN A 255 -8.80 -18.38 49.95
C ASN A 255 -8.63 -17.03 50.67
N GLU A 256 -7.50 -16.81 51.35
CA GLU A 256 -7.24 -15.58 52.12
C GLU A 256 -6.21 -14.67 51.49
N VAL A 257 -5.65 -15.03 50.31
CA VAL A 257 -4.62 -14.23 49.64
C VAL A 257 -5.29 -13.24 48.68
N GLU A 258 -5.56 -12.04 49.14
CA GLU A 258 -5.92 -10.93 48.27
C GLU A 258 -4.67 -10.10 47.90
N LEU A 259 -4.22 -10.19 46.66
CA LEU A 259 -3.13 -9.36 46.10
C LEU A 259 -3.71 -8.05 45.53
N GLY A 260 -3.25 -6.91 46.03
CA GLY A 260 -3.64 -5.58 45.53
C GLY A 260 -2.58 -4.53 45.88
N LEU A 261 -2.56 -3.43 45.15
CA LEU A 261 -1.56 -2.34 45.24
C LEU A 261 -1.44 -1.75 46.68
N ASN A 262 -2.43 -1.93 47.53
CA ASN A 262 -2.49 -1.40 48.93
C ASN A 262 -2.79 -2.46 49.97
N LYS A 263 -2.58 -3.74 49.71
CA LYS A 263 -2.86 -4.81 50.65
C LYS A 263 -1.58 -5.40 51.22
N ILE A 264 -1.48 -5.47 52.53
CA ILE A 264 -0.36 -6.09 53.23
C ILE A 264 -0.68 -7.58 53.41
N LEU A 265 0.21 -8.43 52.87
CA LEU A 265 0.11 -9.87 53.08
C LEU A 265 0.73 -10.20 54.45
N ALA A 266 -0.08 -10.72 55.38
CA ALA A 266 0.39 -11.26 56.64
C ALA A 266 0.51 -12.79 56.53
N VAL A 267 1.71 -13.33 56.66
CA VAL A 267 1.99 -14.76 56.57
C VAL A 267 2.48 -15.26 57.94
N GLU A 268 1.73 -16.19 58.54
CA GLU A 268 2.14 -16.82 59.80
C GLU A 268 3.19 -17.91 59.51
N GLY A 269 4.43 -17.68 60.00
CA GLY A 269 5.50 -18.68 59.94
C GLY A 269 6.15 -18.91 58.57
N GLY A 270 5.99 -17.96 57.61
CA GLY A 270 6.58 -18.02 56.26
C GLY A 270 7.37 -16.78 55.90
N THR A 271 8.00 -16.83 54.74
CA THR A 271 8.70 -15.69 54.13
C THR A 271 7.97 -15.20 52.90
N VAL A 272 7.92 -13.88 52.73
CA VAL A 272 7.35 -13.21 51.56
C VAL A 272 8.50 -12.54 50.79
N ASN A 273 8.78 -13.04 49.61
CA ASN A 273 9.80 -12.49 48.77
C ASN A 273 9.19 -11.84 47.52
N ASN A 274 9.66 -10.66 47.18
CA ASN A 274 9.33 -10.06 45.88
C ASN A 274 10.47 -10.32 44.90
N ILE A 275 10.19 -11.12 43.87
CA ILE A 275 11.14 -11.36 42.79
C ILE A 275 10.88 -10.30 41.70
N ALA A 276 11.63 -9.21 41.75
CA ALA A 276 11.54 -8.16 40.76
C ALA A 276 12.11 -8.64 39.39
N ASN A 277 11.37 -8.37 38.36
CA ASN A 277 11.84 -8.63 37.00
C ASN A 277 12.83 -7.52 36.60
N THR A 278 14.10 -7.86 36.42
CA THR A 278 15.19 -6.91 36.09
C THR A 278 15.42 -6.77 34.58
N VAL A 279 14.37 -6.85 33.76
CA VAL A 279 14.49 -6.69 32.33
C VAL A 279 14.88 -5.25 31.96
N ASN A 280 15.91 -5.13 31.14
CA ASN A 280 16.33 -3.83 30.63
C ASN A 280 15.45 -3.40 29.46
N ILE A 281 14.44 -2.56 29.73
CA ILE A 281 13.50 -2.01 28.76
C ILE A 281 14.21 -1.23 27.65
N GLU A 282 15.29 -0.49 27.98
CA GLU A 282 16.07 0.27 26.99
C GLU A 282 16.74 -0.64 25.97
N SER A 283 17.22 -1.83 26.39
CA SER A 283 17.82 -2.82 25.50
C SER A 283 16.78 -3.37 24.51
N ILE A 284 15.57 -3.66 24.97
CA ILE A 284 14.47 -4.12 24.09
C ILE A 284 14.13 -3.02 23.08
N MET A 285 13.93 -1.79 23.55
CA MET A 285 13.64 -0.65 22.67
C MET A 285 14.75 -0.38 21.65
N SER A 286 16.00 -0.53 22.05
CA SER A 286 17.15 -0.39 21.15
C SER A 286 17.19 -1.50 20.09
N GLY A 287 16.84 -2.75 20.47
CA GLY A 287 16.69 -3.86 19.54
C GLY A 287 15.61 -3.62 18.49
N ILE A 288 14.43 -3.15 18.92
CA ILE A 288 13.33 -2.80 18.01
C ILE A 288 13.78 -1.70 17.03
N LYS A 289 14.40 -0.63 17.53
CA LYS A 289 14.91 0.46 16.68
C LYS A 289 15.92 -0.03 15.66
N PHE A 290 16.85 -0.90 16.07
CA PHE A 290 17.85 -1.46 15.17
C PHE A 290 17.20 -2.30 14.05
N GLN A 291 16.25 -3.17 14.37
CA GLN A 291 15.52 -3.95 13.36
C GLN A 291 14.81 -3.05 12.35
N LEU A 292 14.08 -2.03 12.84
CA LEU A 292 13.40 -1.08 11.99
C LEU A 292 14.35 -0.30 11.08
N GLN A 293 15.53 0.07 11.58
CA GLN A 293 16.55 0.75 10.78
C GLN A 293 17.11 -0.16 9.68
N GLN A 294 17.35 -1.46 9.97
CA GLN A 294 17.84 -2.39 8.95
C GLN A 294 16.85 -2.58 7.82
N VAL A 295 15.55 -2.77 8.14
CA VAL A 295 14.50 -2.89 7.12
C VAL A 295 14.36 -1.61 6.30
N ALA A 296 14.42 -0.45 6.96
CA ALA A 296 14.34 0.83 6.28
C ALA A 296 15.48 1.01 5.27
N ILE A 297 16.72 0.65 5.66
CA ILE A 297 17.90 0.69 4.77
C ILE A 297 17.71 -0.23 3.55
N ASN A 298 17.19 -1.46 3.74
CA ASN A 298 16.92 -2.38 2.63
C ASN A 298 16.00 -1.78 1.56
N HIS A 299 15.12 -0.87 1.96
CA HIS A 299 14.15 -0.21 1.09
C HIS A 299 14.49 1.27 0.82
N HIS A 300 15.76 1.65 0.95
CA HIS A 300 16.23 3.03 0.67
C HIS A 300 15.52 4.12 1.49
N ILE A 301 15.02 3.76 2.68
CA ILE A 301 14.32 4.69 3.58
C ILE A 301 15.24 5.08 4.73
N THR A 302 15.40 6.37 4.95
CA THR A 302 16.02 6.87 6.18
C THR A 302 14.97 6.97 7.29
N PHE A 303 15.21 6.27 8.39
CA PHE A 303 14.32 6.27 9.57
C PHE A 303 14.96 7.08 10.70
N ASP A 304 14.37 8.23 11.01
CA ASP A 304 14.79 9.05 12.14
C ASP A 304 13.77 8.93 13.28
N PHE A 305 14.18 8.33 14.40
CA PHE A 305 13.37 8.20 15.61
C PHE A 305 13.49 9.42 16.54
N GLY A 306 14.32 10.41 16.14
CA GLY A 306 14.52 11.63 16.93
C GLY A 306 13.45 12.69 16.66
N ILE A 307 13.29 13.61 17.60
CA ILE A 307 12.61 14.89 17.37
C ILE A 307 13.64 15.75 16.64
N SER A 308 13.85 15.47 15.35
CA SER A 308 14.68 16.36 14.54
C SER A 308 13.89 17.64 14.28
N GLY A 309 14.53 18.80 14.47
CA GLY A 309 13.95 20.07 14.06
C GLY A 309 13.60 20.09 12.57
N ALA A 310 12.86 21.09 12.13
CA ALA A 310 12.50 21.24 10.73
C ALA A 310 13.75 21.14 9.84
N LYS A 311 13.80 20.12 8.95
CA LYS A 311 14.88 19.91 7.99
C LYS A 311 14.61 20.79 6.77
N SER A 312 15.65 21.35 6.15
CA SER A 312 15.48 22.04 4.87
C SER A 312 15.12 21.04 3.76
N GLY A 313 14.45 21.49 2.71
CA GLY A 313 14.07 20.63 1.60
C GLY A 313 15.29 20.01 0.89
N ILE A 314 16.43 20.71 0.84
CA ILE A 314 17.70 20.14 0.34
C ILE A 314 18.12 18.95 1.22
N ALA A 315 18.07 19.09 2.54
CA ALA A 315 18.40 18.00 3.45
C ALA A 315 17.43 16.80 3.29
N LEU A 316 16.14 17.08 3.12
CA LEU A 316 15.12 16.06 2.84
C LEU A 316 15.34 15.39 1.47
N ARG A 317 15.74 16.14 0.45
CA ARG A 317 16.05 15.59 -0.87
C ARG A 317 17.29 14.69 -0.82
N MET A 318 18.36 15.13 -0.15
CA MET A 318 19.57 14.31 0.03
C MET A 318 19.30 13.04 0.84
N GLU A 319 18.44 13.13 1.85
CA GLU A 319 18.04 12.00 2.69
C GLU A 319 17.18 10.97 1.94
N ASN A 320 16.47 11.38 0.89
CA ASN A 320 15.64 10.52 0.06
C ASN A 320 16.24 10.25 -1.32
N LEU A 321 17.51 10.61 -1.57
CA LEU A 321 18.14 10.46 -2.88
C LEU A 321 18.12 9.02 -3.37
N GLU A 322 18.53 8.07 -2.52
CA GLU A 322 18.53 6.65 -2.86
C GLU A 322 17.12 6.12 -3.19
N LEU A 323 16.10 6.60 -2.50
CA LEU A 323 14.70 6.25 -2.77
C LEU A 323 14.22 6.83 -4.11
N LEU A 324 14.71 8.01 -4.51
CA LEU A 324 14.40 8.61 -5.82
C LEU A 324 15.09 7.88 -6.95
N GLU A 325 16.36 7.47 -6.76
CA GLU A 325 17.08 6.65 -7.73
C GLU A 325 16.39 5.30 -7.94
N ALA A 326 15.98 4.62 -6.86
CA ALA A 326 15.20 3.38 -6.96
C ALA A 326 13.85 3.57 -7.68
N ARG A 327 13.21 4.74 -7.51
CA ARG A 327 11.99 5.08 -8.25
C ARG A 327 12.22 5.17 -9.76
N GLU A 328 13.34 5.70 -10.22
CA GLU A 328 13.63 5.84 -11.64
C GLU A 328 13.70 4.48 -12.34
N ASP A 329 14.32 3.48 -11.71
CA ASP A 329 14.32 2.11 -12.22
C ASP A 329 12.90 1.53 -12.29
N GLU A 330 12.08 1.78 -11.27
CA GLU A 330 10.69 1.34 -11.23
C GLU A 330 9.82 2.04 -12.32
N VAL A 331 10.08 3.32 -12.63
CA VAL A 331 9.37 4.07 -13.67
C VAL A 331 9.48 3.38 -15.04
N GLU A 332 10.68 2.90 -15.42
CA GLU A 332 10.86 2.23 -16.71
C GLU A 332 10.07 0.91 -16.79
N LYS A 333 10.02 0.15 -15.70
CA LYS A 333 9.18 -1.06 -15.60
C LYS A 333 7.70 -0.73 -15.78
N TRP A 334 7.22 0.29 -15.10
CA TRP A 334 5.81 0.69 -15.17
C TRP A 334 5.45 1.33 -16.52
N LYS A 335 6.37 2.03 -17.20
CA LYS A 335 6.18 2.47 -18.59
C LYS A 335 5.95 1.28 -19.51
N PHE A 336 6.71 0.21 -19.33
CA PHE A 336 6.51 -1.01 -20.12
C PHE A 336 5.15 -1.65 -19.80
N ALA A 337 4.82 -1.83 -18.53
CA ALA A 337 3.53 -2.38 -18.10
C ALA A 337 2.33 -1.58 -18.62
N GLU A 338 2.40 -0.26 -18.59
CA GLU A 338 1.34 0.62 -19.12
C GLU A 338 1.14 0.46 -20.62
N LYS A 339 2.22 0.24 -21.38
CA LYS A 339 2.12 -0.05 -22.82
C LYS A 339 1.46 -1.40 -23.09
N GLU A 340 1.78 -2.42 -22.29
CA GLU A 340 1.12 -3.72 -22.40
C GLU A 340 -0.36 -3.64 -21.98
N ILE A 341 -0.69 -2.90 -20.92
CA ILE A 341 -2.08 -2.60 -20.53
C ILE A 341 -2.81 -1.92 -21.68
N TYR A 342 -2.18 -0.94 -22.33
CA TYR A 342 -2.78 -0.20 -23.45
C TYR A 342 -3.10 -1.09 -24.66
N LYS A 343 -2.24 -2.06 -24.99
CA LYS A 343 -2.51 -3.04 -26.05
C LYS A 343 -3.76 -3.88 -25.77
N ILE A 344 -3.95 -4.25 -24.51
CA ILE A 344 -5.16 -4.96 -24.08
C ILE A 344 -6.38 -4.03 -24.14
N GLU A 345 -6.25 -2.77 -23.69
CA GLU A 345 -7.30 -1.77 -23.79
C GLU A 345 -7.75 -1.54 -25.23
N GLN A 346 -6.83 -1.56 -26.22
CA GLN A 346 -7.17 -1.49 -27.65
C GLN A 346 -8.06 -2.66 -28.07
N ALA A 347 -7.69 -3.89 -27.71
CA ALA A 347 -8.47 -5.07 -28.02
C ALA A 347 -9.86 -5.04 -27.37
N VAL A 348 -9.91 -4.67 -26.08
CA VAL A 348 -11.17 -4.56 -25.30
C VAL A 348 -12.06 -3.48 -25.91
N ALA A 349 -11.56 -2.27 -26.19
CA ALA A 349 -12.33 -1.18 -26.76
C ALA A 349 -12.89 -1.53 -28.16
N GLN A 350 -12.11 -2.26 -28.95
CA GLN A 350 -12.55 -2.69 -30.27
C GLN A 350 -13.71 -3.69 -30.19
N VAL A 351 -13.70 -4.60 -29.21
CA VAL A 351 -14.74 -5.61 -29.06
C VAL A 351 -16.02 -5.04 -28.43
N GLU A 352 -15.88 -4.26 -27.34
CA GLU A 352 -17.00 -3.83 -26.52
C GLU A 352 -17.73 -2.60 -27.08
N GLU A 353 -17.01 -1.65 -27.66
CA GLU A 353 -17.55 -0.38 -28.16
C GLU A 353 -17.32 -0.15 -29.65
N ASN A 354 -16.63 -1.05 -30.32
CA ASN A 354 -16.18 -0.89 -31.71
C ASN A 354 -15.37 0.42 -31.93
N ILE A 355 -14.54 0.76 -30.93
CA ILE A 355 -13.63 1.92 -30.97
C ILE A 355 -12.23 1.44 -31.29
N ALA A 356 -11.67 1.93 -32.39
CA ALA A 356 -10.26 1.76 -32.72
C ALA A 356 -9.45 2.84 -31.98
N LEU A 357 -8.68 2.44 -30.96
CA LEU A 357 -7.71 3.32 -30.32
C LEU A 357 -6.43 3.42 -31.16
N PRO A 358 -5.69 4.55 -31.12
CA PRO A 358 -4.42 4.70 -31.82
C PRO A 358 -3.38 3.65 -31.41
N ASP A 359 -2.45 3.33 -32.32
CA ASP A 359 -1.42 2.31 -32.08
C ASP A 359 -0.43 2.70 -30.97
N MET A 360 -0.29 3.99 -30.68
CA MET A 360 0.69 4.50 -29.72
C MET A 360 0.02 5.34 -28.64
N MET A 361 0.43 5.07 -27.39
CA MET A 361 0.20 5.93 -26.24
C MET A 361 1.55 6.50 -25.79
N GLN A 362 1.64 7.81 -25.66
CA GLN A 362 2.77 8.45 -24.99
C GLN A 362 2.47 8.57 -23.51
N ILE A 363 3.45 8.23 -22.65
CA ILE A 363 3.33 8.31 -21.21
C ILE A 363 4.53 9.00 -20.60
N ASP A 364 4.29 10.04 -19.84
CA ASP A 364 5.29 10.82 -19.15
C ASP A 364 5.02 10.84 -17.64
N TYR A 365 6.07 10.63 -16.85
CA TYR A 365 6.03 10.65 -15.39
C TYR A 365 6.77 11.89 -14.91
N ASP A 366 6.09 12.68 -14.09
CA ASP A 366 6.69 13.86 -13.47
C ASP A 366 7.78 13.47 -12.46
N GLU A 367 8.78 14.33 -12.30
CA GLU A 367 9.75 14.19 -11.22
C GLU A 367 9.06 14.38 -9.87
N VAL A 368 9.42 13.55 -8.89
CA VAL A 368 8.91 13.72 -7.52
C VAL A 368 9.63 14.87 -6.85
N GLU A 369 8.92 15.96 -6.62
CA GLU A 369 9.44 17.10 -5.86
C GLU A 369 9.14 16.92 -4.36
N PHE A 370 10.14 17.23 -3.53
CA PHE A 370 9.96 17.44 -2.10
C PHE A 370 9.85 18.96 -1.88
N PRO A 371 8.64 19.49 -1.63
CA PRO A 371 8.45 20.93 -1.48
C PRO A 371 9.27 21.45 -0.30
N ASP A 372 10.21 22.35 -0.60
CA ASP A 372 10.94 23.15 0.39
C ASP A 372 10.34 24.56 0.40
N ALA A 373 9.48 24.81 1.36
CA ALA A 373 8.83 26.12 1.51
C ALA A 373 9.85 27.26 1.63
N ASP A 374 11.01 27.02 2.26
CA ASP A 374 12.06 28.01 2.41
C ASP A 374 12.82 28.26 1.10
N MET A 375 13.06 27.21 0.33
CA MET A 375 13.73 27.31 -0.97
C MET A 375 12.81 27.94 -2.00
N GLU A 376 11.56 27.52 -2.04
CA GLU A 376 10.53 28.10 -2.89
C GLU A 376 10.35 29.61 -2.59
N MET A 377 10.30 29.99 -1.32
CA MET A 377 10.20 31.38 -0.90
C MET A 377 11.41 32.19 -1.36
N LYS A 378 12.63 31.63 -1.23
CA LYS A 378 13.87 32.28 -1.73
C LYS A 378 13.91 32.42 -3.25
N GLU A 379 13.42 31.40 -3.96
CA GLU A 379 13.30 31.42 -5.42
C GLU A 379 12.32 32.52 -5.88
N TRP A 380 11.15 32.59 -5.24
CA TRP A 380 10.18 33.66 -5.50
C TRP A 380 10.71 35.05 -5.12
N GLU A 381 11.42 35.18 -3.99
CA GLU A 381 12.09 36.41 -3.63
C GLU A 381 13.14 36.82 -4.67
N PHE A 382 13.93 35.88 -5.19
CA PHE A 382 14.87 36.10 -6.26
C PHE A 382 14.17 36.55 -7.56
N LYS A 383 13.10 35.87 -7.96
CA LYS A 383 12.30 36.25 -9.15
C LYS A 383 11.70 37.63 -8.99
N PHE A 384 11.15 37.96 -7.82
CA PHE A 384 10.62 39.30 -7.55
C PHE A 384 11.69 40.38 -7.56
N ARG A 385 12.83 40.11 -6.95
CA ARG A 385 13.96 41.10 -6.87
C ARG A 385 14.55 41.40 -8.25
N ASN A 386 14.58 40.44 -9.15
CA ASN A 386 15.14 40.59 -10.49
C ASN A 386 14.06 40.91 -11.55
N GLY A 387 12.83 41.14 -11.17
CA GLY A 387 11.73 41.48 -12.08
C GLY A 387 11.36 40.33 -13.06
N LEU A 388 11.70 39.08 -12.72
CA LEU A 388 11.41 37.92 -13.53
C LEU A 388 9.98 37.38 -13.31
N ALA A 389 9.34 37.77 -12.19
CA ALA A 389 7.97 37.41 -11.85
C ALA A 389 7.34 38.54 -11.03
N ASP A 390 6.01 38.60 -11.03
CA ASP A 390 5.22 39.47 -10.19
C ASP A 390 4.31 38.71 -9.22
N LYS A 391 3.53 39.43 -8.39
CA LYS A 391 2.61 38.79 -7.43
C LYS A 391 1.50 38.01 -8.10
N ILE A 392 1.16 38.32 -9.33
CA ILE A 392 0.16 37.62 -10.12
C ILE A 392 0.71 36.27 -10.55
N ASP A 393 1.96 36.22 -11.03
CA ASP A 393 2.65 35.00 -11.41
C ASP A 393 2.75 34.03 -10.22
N TYR A 394 3.06 34.53 -9.03
CA TYR A 394 3.08 33.75 -7.79
C TYR A 394 1.69 33.17 -7.45
N LEU A 395 0.65 34.01 -7.57
CA LEU A 395 -0.71 33.60 -7.24
C LEU A 395 -1.22 32.51 -8.19
N MET A 396 -0.94 32.65 -9.49
CA MET A 396 -1.30 31.67 -10.52
C MET A 396 -0.52 30.38 -10.34
N ALA A 397 0.78 30.45 -10.03
CA ALA A 397 1.60 29.26 -9.77
C ALA A 397 1.15 28.49 -8.53
N LYS A 398 0.63 29.16 -7.51
CA LYS A 398 0.15 28.53 -6.28
C LYS A 398 -1.29 28.00 -6.37
N ASN A 399 -2.07 28.50 -7.29
CA ASN A 399 -3.47 28.08 -7.51
C ASN A 399 -3.73 27.91 -9.01
N PRO A 400 -3.16 26.88 -9.66
CA PRO A 400 -3.29 26.69 -11.10
C PRO A 400 -4.74 26.53 -11.55
N ASP A 401 -5.60 25.91 -10.72
CA ASP A 401 -7.01 25.72 -10.99
C ASP A 401 -7.90 26.86 -10.48
N GLY A 402 -7.33 27.86 -9.84
CA GLY A 402 -8.08 28.92 -9.15
C GLY A 402 -8.35 30.16 -10.02
N PHE A 403 -7.64 30.31 -11.14
CA PHE A 403 -7.72 31.48 -12.01
C PHE A 403 -7.65 31.06 -13.47
N GLU A 404 -8.68 31.42 -14.26
CA GLU A 404 -8.74 31.09 -15.69
C GLU A 404 -7.81 32.02 -16.53
N SER A 405 -7.55 33.23 -16.02
CA SER A 405 -6.73 34.22 -16.72
C SER A 405 -5.88 35.08 -15.76
N ARG A 406 -4.87 35.76 -16.32
CA ARG A 406 -4.02 36.73 -15.58
C ARG A 406 -4.84 37.92 -15.08
N GLU A 407 -5.86 38.33 -15.84
CA GLU A 407 -6.80 39.39 -15.49
C GLU A 407 -7.63 39.05 -14.26
N ASP A 408 -8.07 37.79 -14.11
CA ASP A 408 -8.83 37.33 -12.95
C ASP A 408 -7.98 37.34 -11.68
N ALA A 409 -6.73 36.87 -11.77
CA ALA A 409 -5.78 36.92 -10.67
C ALA A 409 -5.45 38.37 -10.27
N GLN A 410 -5.38 39.30 -11.24
CA GLN A 410 -5.18 40.72 -10.98
C GLN A 410 -6.39 41.35 -10.30
N ALA A 411 -7.59 41.05 -10.74
CA ALA A 411 -8.84 41.50 -10.13
C ALA A 411 -8.95 41.05 -8.66
N TYR A 412 -8.64 39.78 -8.41
CA TYR A 412 -8.61 39.24 -7.05
C TYR A 412 -7.62 39.97 -6.13
N LEU A 413 -6.38 40.26 -6.60
CA LEU A 413 -5.40 41.04 -5.83
C LEU A 413 -5.87 42.46 -5.57
N ALA A 414 -6.54 43.10 -6.52
CA ALA A 414 -7.06 44.45 -6.37
C ALA A 414 -8.19 44.49 -5.32
N GLU A 415 -9.11 43.53 -5.33
CA GLU A 415 -10.18 43.41 -4.35
C GLU A 415 -9.63 43.15 -2.94
N ARG A 416 -8.64 42.27 -2.81
CA ARG A 416 -7.99 42.01 -1.54
C ARG A 416 -7.27 43.27 -0.97
N ALA A 417 -6.55 43.99 -1.82
CA ALA A 417 -5.89 45.22 -1.43
C ALA A 417 -6.89 46.31 -0.99
N ALA A 418 -8.06 46.38 -1.65
CA ALA A 418 -9.12 47.32 -1.27
C ALA A 418 -9.73 46.93 0.10
N SER A 419 -9.95 45.66 0.37
CA SER A 419 -10.47 45.15 1.64
C SER A 419 -9.47 45.40 2.81
N GLU A 420 -8.17 45.16 2.59
CA GLU A 420 -7.13 45.46 3.58
C GLU A 420 -7.03 46.98 3.92
N ASN A 421 -7.18 47.84 2.91
CA ASN A 421 -7.20 49.28 3.13
C ASN A 421 -8.44 49.73 3.94
N GLN A 422 -9.61 49.11 3.68
CA GLN A 422 -10.81 49.38 4.48
C GLN A 422 -10.63 48.95 5.95
N LEU A 423 -10.01 47.81 6.22
CA LEU A 423 -9.72 47.32 7.57
C LEU A 423 -8.72 48.26 8.30
N LYS A 424 -7.68 48.73 7.60
CA LYS A 424 -6.73 49.71 8.15
C LYS A 424 -7.38 51.04 8.48
N VAL A 425 -8.25 51.56 7.63
CA VAL A 425 -9.03 52.80 7.89
C VAL A 425 -9.94 52.59 9.09
N GLN A 426 -10.63 51.46 9.22
CA GLN A 426 -11.48 51.18 10.38
C GLN A 426 -10.70 51.04 11.70
N SER A 427 -9.48 50.46 11.67
CA SER A 427 -8.63 50.36 12.86
C SER A 427 -8.11 51.74 13.29
N THR A 428 -7.70 52.58 12.33
CA THR A 428 -7.21 53.94 12.61
C THR A 428 -8.34 54.85 13.14
N VAL A 429 -9.57 54.68 12.64
CA VAL A 429 -10.75 55.40 13.16
C VAL A 429 -11.10 54.96 14.59
N LYS A 430 -10.96 53.68 14.91
CA LYS A 430 -11.15 53.15 16.28
C LYS A 430 -10.07 53.68 17.25
N GLU A 431 -8.80 53.70 16.84
CA GLU A 431 -7.70 54.23 17.69
C GLU A 431 -7.85 55.74 17.94
N ASN A 432 -8.23 56.52 16.94
CA ASN A 432 -8.47 57.96 17.11
C ASN A 432 -9.75 58.26 17.90
N GLY A 433 -10.80 57.42 17.80
CA GLY A 433 -12.00 57.54 18.63
C GLY A 433 -11.75 57.24 20.13
N PHE A 434 -10.75 56.40 20.44
CA PHE A 434 -10.37 56.08 21.82
C PHE A 434 -9.49 57.19 22.48
N LYS A 435 -8.78 58.01 21.70
CA LYS A 435 -8.01 59.15 22.21
C LYS A 435 -8.86 60.36 22.52
N LEU A 436 -9.97 60.58 21.82
CA LEU A 436 -10.89 61.70 22.07
C LEU A 436 -11.74 61.55 23.34
N ASN A 437 -11.87 60.35 23.91
CA ASN A 437 -12.60 60.10 25.16
C ASN A 437 -11.72 60.04 26.42
N ARG A 438 -10.43 60.34 26.33
CA ARG A 438 -9.53 60.37 27.50
C ARG A 438 -9.20 61.77 28.00
N ASP A 439 -9.56 62.83 27.23
CA ASP A 439 -9.30 64.23 27.59
C ASP A 439 -10.60 65.03 27.82
N ALA A 440 -11.71 64.34 28.19
CA ALA A 440 -12.95 64.98 28.60
C ALA A 440 -13.30 64.59 30.06
#